data_e1941a7c50bbe1429293be6f0064c30d
#
_entry.id   e1941a7c50bbe1429293be6f0064c30d
#
_cell.length_a   1.000
_cell.length_b   1.000
_cell.length_c   1.000
_cell.angle_alpha   90.00
_cell.angle_beta   90.00
_cell.angle_gamma   90.00
#
_symmetry.space_group_name_H-M   'P 1'
#
loop_
_entity.id
_entity.type
_entity.pdbx_description
1 polymer ?
#
loop_
_entity_poly.entity_id
_entity_poly.type
_entity_poly.pdbx_seq_one_letter_code
_entity_poly.pdbx_strand_id
1 'polypeptide(L)'
;ACLVGSEMCIRDRSSSYTRAKATAKYIANVNNLPFNLDNDLSERKLGNLKELGKFMKDKSTRDPSQEQLLDRTFRTSDGESAEQTRDRMNKFFDRILKEYKGKRIAAISHGGSIKFFLLNWCTVNENVKLVYNKNTILNIKSPCLLKLTFRKNELINLEQID
;
A
#
# COMPACT_ATOMS: atom_id res chain seq x y z
N ALA A 1 -3.30 5.95 2.79
CA ALA A 1 -2.51 5.67 4.00
C ALA A 1 -1.33 6.64 4.06
N CYS A 2 -1.10 7.20 5.20
CA CYS A 2 0.01 8.10 5.47
C CYS A 2 0.81 7.58 6.66
N LEU A 3 2.12 7.73 6.62
CA LEU A 3 3.04 7.38 7.70
C LEU A 3 3.46 8.68 8.38
N VAL A 4 2.97 8.95 9.59
CA VAL A 4 3.31 10.17 10.34
C VAL A 4 3.88 9.81 11.70
N GLY A 5 4.93 10.48 12.10
CA GLY A 5 5.48 10.46 13.44
C GLY A 5 6.03 11.83 13.81
N SER A 6 6.04 12.16 15.10
CA SER A 6 6.19 13.49 15.70
C SER A 6 7.55 14.21 15.56
N GLU A 7 8.41 13.83 14.64
CA GLU A 7 9.62 14.58 14.31
C GLU A 7 9.72 14.72 12.79
N MET A 8 10.06 15.89 12.36
CA MET A 8 10.09 16.43 10.99
C MET A 8 10.17 15.39 9.88
N CYS A 9 9.04 15.17 9.17
CA CYS A 9 9.04 14.51 7.87
C CYS A 9 9.97 15.30 6.93
N ILE A 10 10.87 14.60 6.26
CA ILE A 10 11.87 15.28 5.42
C ILE A 10 11.40 15.35 3.98
N ARG A 11 10.58 14.41 3.53
CA ARG A 11 9.98 14.40 2.19
C ARG A 11 8.75 13.52 2.13
N ASP A 12 7.71 14.02 1.51
CA ASP A 12 6.52 13.26 1.21
C ASP A 12 6.61 12.64 -0.19
N ARG A 13 6.10 11.43 -0.33
CA ARG A 13 6.00 10.70 -1.60
C ARG A 13 4.54 10.36 -1.87
N SER A 14 4.10 10.53 -3.09
CA SER A 14 2.71 10.28 -3.46
C SER A 14 2.58 9.57 -4.79
N SER A 15 1.60 8.69 -4.87
CA SER A 15 1.05 8.24 -6.14
C SER A 15 0.69 9.45 -7.02
N SER A 16 0.85 9.30 -8.33
CA SER A 16 0.48 10.31 -9.33
C SER A 16 -1.04 10.50 -9.50
N TYR A 17 -1.88 9.65 -8.91
CA TYR A 17 -3.33 9.76 -9.03
C TYR A 17 -3.87 10.97 -8.26
N THR A 18 -4.86 11.66 -8.85
CA THR A 18 -5.40 12.94 -8.34
C THR A 18 -5.82 12.87 -6.88
N ARG A 19 -6.51 11.78 -6.45
CA ARG A 19 -6.94 11.60 -5.06
C ARG A 19 -5.77 11.48 -4.08
N ALA A 20 -4.69 10.80 -4.46
CA ALA A 20 -3.49 10.67 -3.64
C ALA A 20 -2.72 12.00 -3.58
N LYS A 21 -2.59 12.70 -4.71
CA LYS A 21 -1.99 14.04 -4.76
C LYS A 21 -2.71 15.04 -3.88
N ALA A 22 -4.04 15.02 -3.83
CA ALA A 22 -4.83 15.90 -2.97
C ALA A 22 -4.49 15.69 -1.48
N THR A 23 -4.41 14.43 -1.04
CA THR A 23 -3.98 14.09 0.32
C THR A 23 -2.55 14.52 0.59
N ALA A 24 -1.62 14.22 -0.32
CA ALA A 24 -0.22 14.61 -0.21
C ALA A 24 -0.05 16.13 -0.11
N LYS A 25 -0.76 16.89 -0.94
CA LYS A 25 -0.74 18.34 -0.92
C LYS A 25 -1.20 18.91 0.43
N TYR A 26 -2.26 18.34 1.00
CA TYR A 26 -2.73 18.76 2.31
C TYR A 26 -1.66 18.53 3.39
N ILE A 27 -1.07 17.34 3.45
CA ILE A 27 -0.03 16.98 4.43
C ILE A 27 1.21 17.86 4.23
N ALA A 28 1.66 18.02 3.00
CA ALA A 28 2.81 18.85 2.65
C ALA A 28 2.63 20.33 3.06
N ASN A 29 1.44 20.88 2.82
CA ASN A 29 1.12 22.26 3.21
C ASN A 29 1.13 22.44 4.73
N VAL A 30 0.52 21.51 5.49
CA VAL A 30 0.49 21.58 6.96
C VAL A 30 1.89 21.51 7.57
N ASN A 31 2.79 20.76 6.95
CA ASN A 31 4.15 20.55 7.44
C ASN A 31 5.19 21.46 6.75
N ASN A 32 4.75 22.32 5.82
CA ASN A 32 5.62 23.18 5.01
C ASN A 32 6.75 22.41 4.29
N LEU A 33 6.41 21.27 3.70
CA LEU A 33 7.34 20.34 3.06
C LEU A 33 6.99 20.14 1.57
N PRO A 34 7.98 19.92 0.69
CA PRO A 34 7.72 19.48 -0.66
C PRO A 34 7.30 18.02 -0.70
N PHE A 35 6.43 17.65 -1.65
CA PHE A 35 6.17 16.25 -1.96
C PHE A 35 6.55 15.92 -3.41
N ASN A 36 6.96 14.68 -3.64
CA ASN A 36 7.33 14.18 -4.95
C ASN A 36 6.38 13.05 -5.39
N LEU A 37 6.11 12.98 -6.68
CA LEU A 37 5.31 11.90 -7.26
C LEU A 37 6.19 10.68 -7.51
N ASP A 38 5.62 9.50 -7.23
CA ASP A 38 6.27 8.23 -7.49
C ASP A 38 5.25 7.21 -8.00
N ASN A 39 5.45 6.71 -9.21
CA ASN A 39 4.53 5.79 -9.86
C ASN A 39 4.52 4.40 -9.19
N ASP A 40 5.57 4.04 -8.47
CA ASP A 40 5.60 2.80 -7.70
C ASP A 40 4.57 2.80 -6.56
N LEU A 41 4.04 3.97 -6.16
CA LEU A 41 2.96 4.12 -5.18
C LEU A 41 1.55 4.10 -5.80
N SER A 42 1.42 3.97 -7.11
CA SER A 42 0.12 3.98 -7.80
C SER A 42 -0.77 2.80 -7.38
N GLU A 43 -2.08 2.96 -7.57
CA GLU A 43 -3.02 1.84 -7.38
C GLU A 43 -2.71 0.72 -8.37
N ARG A 44 -3.01 -0.51 -7.99
CA ARG A 44 -2.88 -1.64 -8.88
C ARG A 44 -3.70 -1.43 -10.15
N LYS A 45 -3.17 -1.84 -11.26
CA LYS A 45 -3.90 -1.82 -12.53
C LYS A 45 -4.88 -2.99 -12.58
N LEU A 46 -6.17 -2.69 -12.69
CA LEU A 46 -7.20 -3.72 -12.86
C LEU A 46 -7.16 -4.34 -14.27
N GLY A 47 -6.74 -3.55 -15.26
CA GLY A 47 -6.65 -3.97 -16.65
C GLY A 47 -8.01 -4.24 -17.28
N ASN A 48 -8.12 -5.32 -18.05
CA ASN A 48 -9.31 -5.65 -18.84
C ASN A 48 -10.51 -6.02 -17.94
N LEU A 49 -11.53 -5.15 -17.93
CA LEU A 49 -12.71 -5.33 -17.07
C LEU A 49 -13.57 -6.54 -17.46
N LYS A 50 -13.57 -6.98 -18.72
CA LYS A 50 -14.31 -8.18 -19.15
C LYS A 50 -13.66 -9.45 -18.58
N GLU A 51 -12.33 -9.52 -18.61
CA GLU A 51 -11.56 -10.63 -18.01
C GLU A 51 -11.72 -10.63 -16.49
N LEU A 52 -11.66 -9.45 -15.87
CA LEU A 52 -11.89 -9.30 -14.43
C LEU A 52 -13.30 -9.75 -14.05
N GLY A 53 -14.33 -9.36 -14.82
CA GLY A 53 -15.71 -9.79 -14.62
C GLY A 53 -15.88 -11.31 -14.71
N LYS A 54 -15.20 -11.98 -15.65
CA LYS A 54 -15.19 -13.45 -15.74
C LYS A 54 -14.55 -14.08 -14.49
N PHE A 55 -13.41 -13.55 -14.06
CA PHE A 55 -12.73 -14.02 -12.86
C PHE A 55 -13.60 -13.88 -11.60
N MET A 56 -14.35 -12.77 -11.50
CA MET A 56 -15.17 -12.47 -10.31
C MET A 56 -16.52 -13.21 -10.29
N LYS A 57 -16.95 -13.83 -11.41
CA LYS A 57 -18.31 -14.37 -11.58
C LYS A 57 -18.70 -15.38 -10.51
N ASP A 58 -17.76 -16.26 -10.12
CA ASP A 58 -18.02 -17.36 -9.20
C ASP A 58 -17.28 -17.17 -7.85
N LYS A 59 -16.87 -15.94 -7.55
CA LYS A 59 -16.10 -15.61 -6.34
C LYS A 59 -17.00 -15.26 -5.15
N SER A 60 -16.55 -15.61 -3.97
CA SER A 60 -17.28 -15.38 -2.71
C SER A 60 -17.28 -13.91 -2.30
N THR A 61 -16.24 -13.19 -2.64
CA THR A 61 -16.15 -11.75 -2.36
C THR A 61 -16.55 -10.93 -3.59
N ARG A 62 -17.00 -9.70 -3.36
CA ARG A 62 -17.32 -8.74 -4.43
C ARG A 62 -16.19 -7.72 -4.68
N ASP A 63 -15.10 -7.83 -3.94
CA ASP A 63 -13.94 -6.96 -4.05
C ASP A 63 -12.78 -7.69 -4.75
N PRO A 64 -12.42 -7.28 -5.98
CA PRO A 64 -11.30 -7.90 -6.70
C PRO A 64 -9.98 -7.89 -5.92
N SER A 65 -9.77 -6.93 -5.02
CA SER A 65 -8.56 -6.92 -4.21
C SER A 65 -8.54 -8.01 -3.15
N GLN A 66 -9.70 -8.41 -2.63
CA GLN A 66 -9.79 -9.54 -1.70
C GLN A 66 -9.55 -10.86 -2.42
N GLU A 67 -10.14 -11.04 -3.61
CA GLU A 67 -9.89 -12.26 -4.40
C GLU A 67 -8.42 -12.38 -4.83
N GLN A 68 -7.77 -11.26 -5.17
CA GLN A 68 -6.33 -11.27 -5.45
C GLN A 68 -5.44 -11.48 -4.22
N LEU A 69 -5.94 -11.32 -3.00
CA LEU A 69 -5.22 -11.77 -1.79
C LEU A 69 -5.18 -13.30 -1.70
N LEU A 70 -6.19 -14.00 -2.24
CA LEU A 70 -6.28 -15.45 -2.27
C LEU A 70 -5.54 -16.04 -3.47
N ASP A 71 -5.75 -15.46 -4.65
CA ASP A 71 -5.03 -15.80 -5.89
C ASP A 71 -4.06 -14.67 -6.27
N ARG A 72 -2.88 -14.72 -5.69
CA ARG A 72 -1.87 -13.64 -5.79
C ARG A 72 -1.26 -13.49 -7.17
N THR A 73 -1.37 -14.50 -8.01
CA THR A 73 -0.82 -14.54 -9.37
C THR A 73 -1.82 -14.07 -10.42
N PHE A 74 -3.12 -14.08 -10.08
CA PHE A 74 -4.15 -13.65 -11.02
C PHE A 74 -3.96 -12.20 -11.45
N ARG A 75 -4.03 -12.00 -12.77
CA ARG A 75 -4.10 -10.68 -13.41
C ARG A 75 -4.89 -10.79 -14.72
N THR A 76 -5.44 -9.70 -15.17
CA THR A 76 -5.95 -9.55 -16.53
C THR A 76 -4.79 -9.31 -17.52
N SER A 77 -5.04 -9.37 -18.83
CA SER A 77 -4.01 -9.26 -19.88
C SER A 77 -3.12 -8.02 -19.76
N ASP A 78 -3.70 -6.88 -19.35
CA ASP A 78 -3.04 -5.59 -19.18
C ASP A 78 -3.10 -5.06 -17.74
N GLY A 79 -3.47 -5.94 -16.78
CA GLY A 79 -3.52 -5.64 -15.35
C GLY A 79 -2.28 -6.08 -14.57
N GLU A 80 -2.28 -5.79 -13.29
CA GLU A 80 -1.27 -6.24 -12.33
C GLU A 80 -1.84 -7.32 -11.41
N SER A 81 -1.04 -8.35 -11.11
CA SER A 81 -1.29 -9.29 -10.03
C SER A 81 -0.96 -8.65 -8.66
N ALA A 82 -1.39 -9.30 -7.58
CA ALA A 82 -1.00 -8.88 -6.24
C ALA A 82 0.53 -8.95 -6.06
N GLU A 83 1.18 -9.97 -6.60
CA GLU A 83 2.64 -10.12 -6.55
C GLU A 83 3.36 -9.01 -7.30
N GLN A 84 2.94 -8.70 -8.52
CA GLN A 84 3.55 -7.62 -9.31
C GLN A 84 3.40 -6.25 -8.62
N THR A 85 2.24 -5.99 -8.04
CA THR A 85 2.00 -4.75 -7.28
C THR A 85 2.87 -4.70 -6.02
N ARG A 86 2.97 -5.81 -5.27
CA ARG A 86 3.85 -5.94 -4.11
C ARG A 86 5.31 -5.67 -4.48
N ASP A 87 5.79 -6.27 -5.55
CA ASP A 87 7.19 -6.16 -5.97
C ASP A 87 7.52 -4.72 -6.42
N ARG A 88 6.57 -4.03 -7.07
CA ARG A 88 6.69 -2.61 -7.40
C ARG A 88 6.79 -1.74 -6.13
N MET A 89 5.92 -1.99 -5.16
CA MET A 89 5.97 -1.30 -3.86
C MET A 89 7.28 -1.60 -3.11
N ASN A 90 7.78 -2.84 -3.15
CA ASN A 90 9.07 -3.21 -2.56
C ASN A 90 10.21 -2.39 -3.17
N LYS A 91 10.26 -2.23 -4.49
CA LYS A 91 11.28 -1.39 -5.16
C LYS A 91 11.27 0.06 -4.64
N PHE A 92 10.07 0.63 -4.43
CA PHE A 92 9.96 1.94 -3.83
C PHE A 92 10.54 1.97 -2.42
N PHE A 93 10.12 1.05 -1.54
CA PHE A 93 10.59 1.04 -0.14
C PHE A 93 12.08 0.75 -0.03
N ASP A 94 12.63 -0.17 -0.81
CA ASP A 94 14.06 -0.47 -0.85
C ASP A 94 14.89 0.76 -1.21
N ARG A 95 14.43 1.55 -2.20
CA ARG A 95 15.07 2.80 -2.59
C ARG A 95 15.01 3.83 -1.48
N ILE A 96 13.82 4.07 -0.91
CA ILE A 96 13.59 5.09 0.10
C ILE A 96 14.31 4.77 1.41
N LEU A 97 14.31 3.52 1.86
CA LEU A 97 15.01 3.11 3.08
C LEU A 97 16.53 3.25 2.97
N LYS A 98 17.09 3.09 1.77
CA LYS A 98 18.52 3.34 1.53
C LYS A 98 18.84 4.83 1.50
N GLU A 99 18.02 5.61 0.78
CA GLU A 99 18.26 7.04 0.52
C GLU A 99 18.03 7.88 1.79
N TYR A 100 17.05 7.52 2.63
CA TYR A 100 16.61 8.31 3.78
C TYR A 100 16.77 7.57 5.11
N LYS A 101 17.95 7.00 5.35
CA LYS A 101 18.27 6.29 6.60
C LYS A 101 17.99 7.15 7.82
N GLY A 102 17.25 6.61 8.79
CA GLY A 102 16.93 7.30 10.06
C GLY A 102 15.96 8.47 9.92
N LYS A 103 15.28 8.60 8.78
CA LYS A 103 14.34 9.69 8.51
C LYS A 103 12.90 9.17 8.52
N ARG A 104 11.94 10.09 8.71
CA ARG A 104 10.52 9.83 8.60
C ARG A 104 10.01 10.28 7.23
N ILE A 105 9.18 9.46 6.63
CA ILE A 105 8.66 9.70 5.29
C ILE A 105 7.17 9.40 5.30
N ALA A 106 6.36 10.30 4.77
CA ALA A 106 4.98 10.01 4.46
C ALA A 106 4.90 9.48 3.01
N ALA A 107 4.32 8.29 2.87
CA ALA A 107 4.06 7.68 1.57
C ALA A 107 2.55 7.53 1.37
N ILE A 108 2.01 8.19 0.35
CA ILE A 108 0.58 8.21 0.05
C ILE A 108 0.33 7.28 -1.14
N SER A 109 -0.44 6.23 -0.91
CA SER A 109 -0.76 5.21 -1.89
C SER A 109 -2.26 4.85 -1.83
N HIS A 110 -2.63 3.65 -2.24
CA HIS A 110 -4.01 3.21 -2.41
C HIS A 110 -4.27 1.89 -1.70
N GLY A 111 -5.54 1.64 -1.37
CA GLY A 111 -5.94 0.50 -0.56
C GLY A 111 -5.53 -0.87 -1.12
N GLY A 112 -5.67 -1.08 -2.43
CA GLY A 112 -5.25 -2.33 -3.08
C GLY A 112 -3.74 -2.53 -3.01
N SER A 113 -2.97 -1.51 -3.41
CA SER A 113 -1.51 -1.57 -3.40
C SER A 113 -0.93 -1.75 -1.99
N ILE A 114 -1.52 -1.07 -0.99
CA ILE A 114 -1.12 -1.23 0.41
C ILE A 114 -1.40 -2.65 0.91
N LYS A 115 -2.59 -3.22 0.64
CA LYS A 115 -2.93 -4.60 1.00
C LYS A 115 -1.89 -5.58 0.46
N PHE A 116 -1.52 -5.45 -0.81
CA PHE A 116 -0.56 -6.35 -1.43
C PHE A 116 0.86 -6.16 -0.91
N PHE A 117 1.27 -4.93 -0.66
CA PHE A 117 2.57 -4.65 -0.03
C PHE A 117 2.69 -5.27 1.37
N LEU A 118 1.61 -5.23 2.15
CA LEU A 118 1.58 -5.81 3.50
C LEU A 118 1.68 -7.34 3.52
N LEU A 119 1.48 -8.03 2.38
CA LEU A 119 1.72 -9.48 2.26
C LEU A 119 3.17 -9.89 2.52
N ASN A 120 4.11 -8.95 2.57
CA ASN A 120 5.49 -9.23 3.00
C ASN A 120 5.57 -9.68 4.47
N TRP A 121 4.61 -9.26 5.32
CA TRP A 121 4.64 -9.48 6.76
C TRP A 121 3.32 -9.96 7.35
N CYS A 122 2.27 -9.97 6.56
CA CYS A 122 0.93 -10.36 6.99
C CYS A 122 0.50 -11.67 6.32
N THR A 123 -0.27 -12.45 7.05
CA THR A 123 -1.03 -13.58 6.51
C THR A 123 -2.46 -13.15 6.18
N VAL A 124 -3.17 -13.96 5.40
CA VAL A 124 -4.59 -13.77 5.11
C VAL A 124 -5.37 -14.81 5.89
N ASN A 125 -6.36 -14.40 6.68
CA ASN A 125 -7.22 -15.31 7.42
C ASN A 125 -8.41 -15.81 6.58
N GLU A 126 -9.24 -16.69 7.15
CA GLU A 126 -10.43 -17.26 6.53
C GLU A 126 -11.46 -16.22 6.05
N ASN A 127 -11.51 -15.05 6.69
CA ASN A 127 -12.38 -13.93 6.33
C ASN A 127 -11.72 -12.97 5.32
N VAL A 128 -10.65 -13.39 4.67
CA VAL A 128 -9.87 -12.62 3.68
C VAL A 128 -9.38 -11.28 4.23
N LYS A 129 -8.96 -11.28 5.50
CA LYS A 129 -8.37 -10.11 6.17
C LYS A 129 -6.89 -10.30 6.40
N LEU A 130 -6.13 -9.22 6.33
CA LEU A 130 -4.71 -9.22 6.64
C LEU A 130 -4.50 -9.30 8.16
N VAL A 131 -3.64 -10.22 8.58
CA VAL A 131 -3.29 -10.44 9.99
C VAL A 131 -1.79 -10.29 10.16
N TYR A 132 -1.41 -9.33 11.00
CA TYR A 132 -0.03 -9.07 11.40
C TYR A 132 0.26 -9.74 12.76
N ASN A 133 1.46 -10.31 12.92
CA ASN A 133 1.90 -10.97 14.17
C ASN A 133 0.89 -11.97 14.75
N LYS A 134 0.22 -12.74 13.88
CA LYS A 134 -0.76 -13.80 14.22
C LYS A 134 -2.08 -13.32 14.82
N ASN A 135 -2.13 -12.13 15.44
CA ASN A 135 -3.28 -11.69 16.24
C ASN A 135 -3.86 -10.33 15.82
N THR A 136 -3.10 -9.48 15.12
CA THR A 136 -3.55 -8.13 14.78
C THR A 136 -4.21 -8.10 13.41
N ILE A 137 -5.52 -7.94 13.38
CA ILE A 137 -6.28 -7.78 12.13
C ILE A 137 -6.15 -6.33 11.67
N LEU A 138 -5.66 -6.14 10.44
CA LEU A 138 -5.55 -4.83 9.82
C LEU A 138 -6.80 -4.51 9.00
N ASN A 139 -7.37 -3.33 9.21
CA ASN A 139 -8.55 -2.85 8.51
C ASN A 139 -8.19 -1.78 7.48
N ILE A 140 -7.72 -2.21 6.31
CA ILE A 140 -7.29 -1.30 5.26
C ILE A 140 -8.50 -0.73 4.51
N LYS A 141 -9.08 0.31 5.08
CA LYS A 141 -10.17 1.12 4.47
C LYS A 141 -9.66 2.53 4.24
N SER A 142 -10.26 3.25 3.31
CA SER A 142 -9.91 4.66 3.06
C SER A 142 -10.84 5.59 3.87
N PRO A 143 -10.30 6.54 4.64
CA PRO A 143 -8.88 6.75 4.92
C PRO A 143 -8.30 5.71 5.89
N CYS A 144 -6.99 5.48 5.83
CA CYS A 144 -6.29 4.58 6.74
C CYS A 144 -4.86 5.10 6.94
N LEU A 145 -4.39 5.07 8.17
CA LEU A 145 -3.03 5.46 8.52
C LEU A 145 -2.27 4.26 9.09
N LEU A 146 -1.13 3.96 8.50
CA LEU A 146 -0.23 2.91 8.95
C LEU A 146 1.13 3.50 9.29
N LYS A 147 1.70 3.07 10.41
CA LYS A 147 3.06 3.40 10.79
C LYS A 147 3.92 2.15 10.70
N LEU A 148 4.90 2.18 9.81
CA LEU A 148 5.89 1.13 9.63
C LEU A 148 7.23 1.60 10.17
N THR A 149 7.83 0.80 11.03
CA THR A 149 9.16 1.08 11.59
C THR A 149 10.15 0.06 11.06
N PHE A 150 11.22 0.55 10.42
CA PHE A 150 12.28 -0.28 9.85
C PHE A 150 13.59 -0.10 10.61
N ARG A 151 14.33 -1.20 10.78
CA ARG A 151 15.71 -1.21 11.25
C ARG A 151 16.55 -2.06 10.32
N LYS A 152 17.64 -1.50 9.75
CA LYS A 152 18.48 -2.19 8.77
C LYS A 152 17.68 -2.81 7.61
N ASN A 153 16.70 -2.08 7.11
CA ASN A 153 15.76 -2.48 6.06
C ASN A 153 14.76 -3.61 6.43
N GLU A 154 14.76 -4.06 7.68
CA GLU A 154 13.78 -5.03 8.19
C GLU A 154 12.65 -4.31 8.91
N LEU A 155 11.40 -4.73 8.67
CA LEU A 155 10.24 -4.22 9.41
C LEU A 155 10.28 -4.77 10.83
N ILE A 156 10.38 -3.88 11.80
CA ILE A 156 10.38 -4.24 13.23
C ILE A 156 9.05 -3.95 13.92
N ASN A 157 8.23 -3.06 13.36
CA ASN A 157 6.89 -2.78 13.87
C ASN A 157 5.96 -2.25 12.77
N LEU A 158 4.68 -2.63 12.88
CA LEU A 158 3.58 -2.17 12.05
C LEU A 158 2.39 -1.85 12.96
N GLU A 159 1.95 -0.61 12.93
CA GLU A 159 0.81 -0.10 13.68
C GLU A 159 -0.22 0.48 12.72
N GLN A 160 -1.50 0.14 12.91
CA GLN A 160 -2.59 0.91 12.33
C GLN A 160 -3.00 1.98 13.35
N ILE A 161 -3.09 3.22 12.90
CA ILE A 161 -3.45 4.38 13.72
C ILE A 161 -4.89 4.77 13.34
N ASP A 162 -5.79 4.70 14.29
CA ASP A 162 -7.21 5.06 14.15
C ASP A 162 -7.43 6.56 14.40
#